data_64c2aa20afe393f7daa416c7d98a9906
#
_entry.id   64c2aa20afe393f7daa416c7d98a9906
#
_cell.length_a   1.000
_cell.length_b   1.000
_cell.length_c   1.000
_cell.angle_alpha   90.00
_cell.angle_beta   90.00
_cell.angle_gamma   90.00
#
_symmetry.space_group_name_H-M   'P 1'
#
loop_
_entity.id
_entity.type
_entity.pdbx_description
1 polymer ?
#
loop_
_entity_poly.entity_id
_entity_poly.type
_entity_poly.pdbx_seq_one_letter_code
_entity_poly.pdbx_strand_id
1 'polypeptide(L)'
;MRNILQIFTLIILISCSQEETLSIDVPTSTLEKNMLEAEIFLQSNLSQNGVIEVEPGLQYQVLNNGDDGAMKPKPSDKITAHFHGTLLDGTVFWSSVEMNDPLIIKPSQLIPGCQKILPLMQIGDKWKVFIHPDMAYGEEGRPTIPPNSVLTFDIELLAIN
;
A
#
# COMPACT_ATOMS: atom_id res chain seq x y z
N MET A 1 -35.12 -69.04 -44.39
CA MET A 1 -35.40 -68.40 -43.11
C MET A 1 -34.09 -67.68 -42.66
N ARG A 2 -34.02 -66.38 -42.87
CA ARG A 2 -32.78 -65.62 -42.72
C ARG A 2 -32.91 -64.77 -41.50
N ASN A 3 -32.09 -65.03 -40.48
CA ASN A 3 -31.98 -64.19 -39.30
C ASN A 3 -31.11 -62.95 -39.62
N ILE A 4 -31.70 -61.76 -39.48
CA ILE A 4 -31.02 -60.49 -39.60
C ILE A 4 -30.63 -60.10 -38.19
N LEU A 5 -29.31 -60.17 -37.90
CA LEU A 5 -28.71 -59.67 -36.64
C LEU A 5 -28.48 -58.16 -36.77
N GLN A 6 -29.26 -57.38 -36.06
CA GLN A 6 -29.06 -55.95 -35.99
C GLN A 6 -27.97 -55.65 -34.93
N ILE A 7 -26.87 -55.12 -35.40
CA ILE A 7 -25.78 -54.62 -34.54
C ILE A 7 -26.13 -53.20 -34.15
N PHE A 8 -26.48 -52.99 -32.88
CA PHE A 8 -26.65 -51.66 -32.31
C PHE A 8 -25.23 -51.09 -32.00
N THR A 9 -24.80 -50.12 -32.80
CA THR A 9 -23.56 -49.39 -32.56
C THR A 9 -23.84 -48.31 -31.49
N LEU A 10 -23.38 -48.53 -30.28
CA LEU A 10 -23.44 -47.54 -29.20
C LEU A 10 -22.37 -46.47 -29.44
N ILE A 11 -22.82 -45.28 -29.86
CA ILE A 11 -21.96 -44.09 -29.96
C ILE A 11 -21.81 -43.51 -28.56
N ILE A 12 -20.66 -43.71 -27.94
CA ILE A 12 -20.27 -43.02 -26.69
C ILE A 12 -19.80 -41.62 -27.08
N LEU A 13 -20.63 -40.63 -26.81
CA LEU A 13 -20.22 -39.21 -26.85
C LEU A 13 -19.35 -38.95 -25.65
N ILE A 14 -18.03 -38.92 -25.85
CA ILE A 14 -17.06 -38.39 -24.87
C ILE A 14 -17.22 -36.91 -24.88
N SER A 15 -17.96 -36.41 -23.89
CA SER A 15 -17.98 -34.98 -23.56
C SER A 15 -16.60 -34.61 -23.04
N CYS A 16 -15.82 -33.93 -23.86
CA CYS A 16 -14.56 -33.31 -23.45
C CYS A 16 -14.92 -32.10 -22.58
N SER A 17 -14.92 -32.28 -21.26
CA SER A 17 -14.94 -31.16 -20.32
C SER A 17 -13.61 -30.42 -20.49
N GLN A 18 -13.67 -29.22 -21.05
CA GLN A 18 -12.56 -28.29 -21.00
C GLN A 18 -12.31 -27.94 -19.52
N GLU A 19 -11.26 -28.48 -18.95
CA GLU A 19 -10.68 -27.94 -17.74
C GLU A 19 -10.14 -26.56 -18.12
N GLU A 20 -10.84 -25.51 -17.71
CA GLU A 20 -10.27 -24.16 -17.67
C GLU A 20 -9.13 -24.20 -16.66
N THR A 21 -7.91 -24.42 -17.17
CA THR A 21 -6.71 -24.21 -16.38
C THR A 21 -6.61 -22.72 -16.12
N LEU A 22 -6.93 -22.33 -14.89
CA LEU A 22 -6.67 -20.99 -14.38
C LEU A 22 -5.17 -20.76 -14.44
N SER A 23 -4.68 -20.11 -15.50
CA SER A 23 -3.29 -19.70 -15.60
C SER A 23 -3.10 -18.57 -14.59
N ILE A 24 -2.46 -18.88 -13.47
CA ILE A 24 -1.95 -17.87 -12.57
C ILE A 24 -0.76 -17.24 -13.29
N ASP A 25 -0.93 -16.01 -13.80
CA ASP A 25 0.16 -15.23 -14.34
C ASP A 25 1.15 -14.92 -13.20
N VAL A 26 2.24 -15.65 -13.18
CA VAL A 26 3.34 -15.39 -12.24
C VAL A 26 4.08 -14.13 -12.74
N PRO A 27 4.24 -13.09 -11.91
CA PRO A 27 4.95 -11.88 -12.31
C PRO A 27 6.34 -12.22 -12.87
N THR A 28 6.63 -11.74 -14.09
CA THR A 28 7.88 -12.03 -14.79
C THR A 28 8.94 -10.95 -14.61
N SER A 29 8.50 -9.72 -14.24
CA SER A 29 9.38 -8.58 -13.99
C SER A 29 9.42 -8.21 -12.50
N THR A 30 10.52 -7.57 -12.09
CA THR A 30 10.65 -7.02 -10.73
C THR A 30 9.57 -5.97 -10.45
N LEU A 31 9.18 -5.19 -11.45
CA LEU A 31 8.13 -4.16 -11.32
C LEU A 31 6.78 -4.78 -10.98
N GLU A 32 6.37 -5.81 -11.73
CA GLU A 32 5.12 -6.52 -11.50
C GLU A 32 5.11 -7.23 -10.15
N LYS A 33 6.24 -7.86 -9.79
CA LYS A 33 6.39 -8.53 -8.50
C LYS A 33 6.21 -7.55 -7.34
N ASN A 34 6.90 -6.41 -7.37
CA ASN A 34 6.82 -5.41 -6.30
C ASN A 34 5.41 -4.81 -6.22
N MET A 35 4.75 -4.58 -7.37
CA MET A 35 3.36 -4.09 -7.38
C MET A 35 2.41 -5.11 -6.75
N LEU A 36 2.53 -6.38 -7.11
CA LEU A 36 1.72 -7.45 -6.51
C LEU A 36 1.97 -7.57 -5.00
N GLU A 37 3.21 -7.47 -4.55
CA GLU A 37 3.55 -7.44 -3.12
C GLU A 37 2.90 -6.25 -2.41
N ALA A 38 2.88 -5.08 -3.06
CA ALA A 38 2.25 -3.87 -2.54
C ALA A 38 0.73 -4.07 -2.34
N GLU A 39 0.05 -4.60 -3.35
CA GLU A 39 -1.39 -4.88 -3.31
C GLU A 39 -1.73 -5.91 -2.22
N ILE A 40 -1.00 -7.04 -2.18
CA ILE A 40 -1.20 -8.10 -1.18
C ILE A 40 -0.98 -7.55 0.23
N PHE A 41 0.11 -6.79 0.44
CA PHE A 41 0.40 -6.21 1.74
C PHE A 41 -0.72 -5.28 2.19
N LEU A 42 -1.10 -4.29 1.38
CA LEU A 42 -2.13 -3.31 1.75
C LEU A 42 -3.49 -3.96 1.98
N GLN A 43 -3.86 -4.95 1.16
CA GLN A 43 -5.09 -5.71 1.37
C GLN A 43 -5.08 -6.48 2.71
N SER A 44 -3.97 -7.13 3.04
CA SER A 44 -3.85 -7.88 4.30
C SER A 44 -3.75 -6.95 5.51
N ASN A 45 -3.13 -5.80 5.36
CA ASN A 45 -2.93 -4.81 6.42
C ASN A 45 -4.26 -4.23 6.96
N LEU A 46 -5.30 -4.15 6.12
CA LEU A 46 -6.65 -3.75 6.55
C LEU A 46 -7.25 -4.65 7.64
N SER A 47 -6.77 -5.89 7.73
CA SER A 47 -7.20 -6.83 8.78
C SER A 47 -6.48 -6.61 10.11
N GLN A 48 -5.44 -5.78 10.15
CA GLN A 48 -4.71 -5.49 11.37
C GLN A 48 -5.51 -4.56 12.29
N ASN A 49 -5.41 -4.82 13.60
CA ASN A 49 -6.13 -4.02 14.58
C ASN A 49 -5.69 -2.55 14.56
N GLY A 50 -6.66 -1.65 14.46
CA GLY A 50 -6.42 -0.21 14.47
C GLY A 50 -5.95 0.39 13.14
N VAL A 51 -5.84 -0.39 12.07
CA VAL A 51 -5.58 0.13 10.72
C VAL A 51 -6.86 0.68 10.12
N ILE A 52 -6.78 1.88 9.60
CA ILE A 52 -7.89 2.61 8.97
C ILE A 52 -7.46 2.98 7.55
N GLU A 53 -8.33 2.72 6.58
CA GLU A 53 -8.13 3.15 5.19
C GLU A 53 -8.79 4.52 4.97
N VAL A 54 -8.02 5.47 4.41
CA VAL A 54 -8.50 6.80 4.03
C VAL A 54 -9.09 6.76 2.63
N GLU A 55 -8.37 6.11 1.73
CA GLU A 55 -8.75 5.80 0.36
C GLU A 55 -7.96 4.57 -0.11
N PRO A 56 -8.35 3.90 -1.20
CA PRO A 56 -7.64 2.72 -1.68
C PRO A 56 -6.12 2.94 -1.77
N GLY A 57 -5.37 2.14 -1.01
CA GLY A 57 -3.91 2.22 -0.97
C GLY A 57 -3.31 3.28 -0.04
N LEU A 58 -4.12 4.00 0.74
CA LEU A 58 -3.64 4.92 1.78
C LEU A 58 -4.24 4.55 3.13
N GLN A 59 -3.43 4.01 4.02
CA GLN A 59 -3.86 3.50 5.31
C GLN A 59 -3.04 4.12 6.43
N TYR A 60 -3.62 4.17 7.63
CA TYR A 60 -2.87 4.58 8.81
C TYR A 60 -3.30 3.81 10.05
N GLN A 61 -2.43 3.82 11.05
CA GLN A 61 -2.67 3.35 12.40
C GLN A 61 -2.23 4.42 13.37
N VAL A 62 -3.08 4.79 14.33
CA VAL A 62 -2.73 5.74 15.38
C VAL A 62 -1.81 5.05 16.38
N LEU A 63 -0.59 5.58 16.57
CA LEU A 63 0.36 5.11 17.56
C LEU A 63 0.24 5.91 18.86
N ASN A 64 -0.01 7.21 18.74
CA ASN A 64 -0.29 8.12 19.86
C ASN A 64 -1.25 9.21 19.39
N ASN A 65 -2.19 9.58 20.24
CA ASN A 65 -3.06 10.73 20.00
C ASN A 65 -2.43 11.98 20.61
N GLY A 66 -2.51 13.09 19.87
CA GLY A 66 -2.25 14.40 20.40
C GLY A 66 -3.39 14.88 21.34
N ASP A 67 -3.32 16.12 21.73
CA ASP A 67 -4.36 16.71 22.58
C ASP A 67 -5.68 16.86 21.83
N ASP A 68 -6.79 16.47 22.46
CA ASP A 68 -8.12 16.59 21.89
C ASP A 68 -8.43 18.04 21.50
N GLY A 69 -8.82 18.26 20.25
CA GLY A 69 -9.14 19.59 19.74
C GLY A 69 -7.93 20.43 19.31
N ALA A 70 -6.71 19.84 19.30
CA ALA A 70 -5.55 20.51 18.75
C ALA A 70 -5.73 20.82 17.25
N MET A 71 -5.00 21.83 16.77
CA MET A 71 -5.10 22.27 15.37
C MET A 71 -4.63 21.21 14.39
N LYS A 72 -5.28 21.18 13.22
CA LYS A 72 -4.89 20.36 12.07
C LYS A 72 -4.24 21.24 11.01
N PRO A 73 -3.17 20.78 10.33
CA PRO A 73 -2.50 21.57 9.31
C PRO A 73 -3.31 21.64 8.02
N LYS A 74 -3.25 22.80 7.36
CA LYS A 74 -3.68 22.95 5.97
C LYS A 74 -2.52 22.61 5.03
N PRO A 75 -2.79 22.28 3.76
CA PRO A 75 -1.74 22.01 2.79
C PRO A 75 -0.71 23.12 2.59
N SER A 76 -1.11 24.38 2.83
CA SER A 76 -0.25 25.57 2.70
C SER A 76 0.52 25.94 3.96
N ASP A 77 0.16 25.38 5.11
CA ASP A 77 0.78 25.71 6.38
C ASP A 77 2.21 25.16 6.41
N LYS A 78 3.09 25.83 7.14
CA LYS A 78 4.41 25.30 7.43
C LYS A 78 4.30 24.44 8.70
N ILE A 79 4.68 23.19 8.62
CA ILE A 79 4.65 22.27 9.77
C ILE A 79 6.06 21.93 10.21
N THR A 80 6.21 21.54 11.48
CA THR A 80 7.37 20.85 12.02
C THR A 80 6.95 19.44 12.38
N ALA A 81 7.58 18.44 11.79
CA ALA A 81 7.23 17.04 12.00
C ALA A 81 8.45 16.12 11.91
N HIS A 82 8.41 15.03 12.66
CA HIS A 82 9.30 13.91 12.44
C HIS A 82 8.69 12.93 11.45
N PHE A 83 9.56 12.39 10.60
CA PHE A 83 9.25 11.28 9.71
C PHE A 83 10.31 10.21 9.83
N HIS A 84 9.92 8.97 9.98
CA HIS A 84 10.79 7.81 9.90
C HIS A 84 10.25 6.88 8.82
N GLY A 85 10.92 6.83 7.69
CA GLY A 85 10.47 6.12 6.50
C GLY A 85 11.18 4.79 6.32
N THR A 86 10.39 3.71 6.20
CA THR A 86 10.87 2.35 6.00
C THR A 86 10.19 1.66 4.82
N LEU A 87 10.89 0.71 4.20
CA LEU A 87 10.33 -0.29 3.30
C LEU A 87 9.65 -1.40 4.10
N LEU A 88 8.93 -2.31 3.43
CA LEU A 88 8.24 -3.43 4.08
C LEU A 88 9.20 -4.42 4.77
N ASP A 89 10.43 -4.52 4.31
CA ASP A 89 11.48 -5.34 4.93
C ASP A 89 12.14 -4.68 6.15
N GLY A 90 11.71 -3.46 6.51
CA GLY A 90 12.25 -2.68 7.62
C GLY A 90 13.47 -1.83 7.26
N THR A 91 13.93 -1.84 6.00
CA THR A 91 15.02 -0.98 5.56
C THR A 91 14.63 0.48 5.69
N VAL A 92 15.39 1.26 6.47
CA VAL A 92 15.20 2.70 6.61
C VAL A 92 15.74 3.40 5.37
N PHE A 93 14.89 4.08 4.62
CA PHE A 93 15.32 4.87 3.48
C PHE A 93 15.54 6.35 3.81
N TRP A 94 14.89 6.85 4.85
CA TRP A 94 15.08 8.21 5.37
C TRP A 94 14.49 8.37 6.78
N SER A 95 15.16 9.14 7.66
CA SER A 95 14.69 9.35 9.03
C SER A 95 15.18 10.66 9.62
N SER A 96 14.26 11.60 9.88
CA SER A 96 14.53 12.81 10.67
C SER A 96 14.74 12.50 12.17
N VAL A 97 14.19 11.37 12.62
CA VAL A 97 14.35 10.90 14.01
C VAL A 97 15.81 10.51 14.26
N GLU A 98 16.40 9.69 13.36
CA GLU A 98 17.80 9.28 13.49
C GLU A 98 18.78 10.45 13.33
N MET A 99 18.42 11.45 12.51
CA MET A 99 19.18 12.68 12.36
C MET A 99 19.01 13.65 13.55
N ASN A 100 18.01 13.42 14.40
CA ASN A 100 17.59 14.33 15.47
C ASN A 100 17.30 15.76 14.94
N ASP A 101 16.71 15.86 13.75
CA ASP A 101 16.43 17.10 13.03
C ASP A 101 15.03 17.05 12.40
N PRO A 102 13.98 17.57 13.07
CA PRO A 102 12.63 17.57 12.55
C PRO A 102 12.53 18.34 11.24
N LEU A 103 11.76 17.82 10.30
CA LEU A 103 11.55 18.47 9.00
C LEU A 103 10.59 19.65 9.16
N ILE A 104 11.00 20.83 8.65
CA ILE A 104 10.12 22.01 8.53
C ILE A 104 9.72 22.18 7.08
N ILE A 105 8.47 21.86 6.75
CA ILE A 105 8.00 21.76 5.36
C ILE A 105 6.50 22.09 5.27
N LYS A 106 6.01 22.37 4.05
CA LYS A 106 4.57 22.42 3.78
C LYS A 106 4.08 21.05 3.34
N PRO A 107 2.93 20.55 3.81
CA PRO A 107 2.34 19.30 3.32
C PRO A 107 2.28 19.22 1.79
N SER A 108 1.96 20.32 1.11
CA SER A 108 1.90 20.40 -0.35
C SER A 108 3.21 20.12 -1.10
N GLN A 109 4.34 20.06 -0.41
CA GLN A 109 5.66 19.76 -0.99
C GLN A 109 6.08 18.29 -0.84
N LEU A 110 5.27 17.48 -0.15
CA LEU A 110 5.52 16.07 0.10
C LEU A 110 4.91 15.18 -0.99
N ILE A 111 5.16 13.87 -0.92
CA ILE A 111 4.50 12.87 -1.79
C ILE A 111 2.99 12.88 -1.59
N PRO A 112 2.20 12.48 -2.61
CA PRO A 112 0.73 12.57 -2.57
C PRO A 112 0.09 11.92 -1.33
N GLY A 113 0.59 10.76 -0.90
CA GLY A 113 0.08 10.09 0.31
C GLY A 113 0.25 10.94 1.57
N CYS A 114 1.41 11.58 1.75
CA CYS A 114 1.64 12.47 2.90
C CYS A 114 0.79 13.75 2.82
N GLN A 115 0.56 14.30 1.62
CA GLN A 115 -0.30 15.46 1.42
C GLN A 115 -1.73 15.21 1.88
N LYS A 116 -2.22 13.97 1.73
CA LYS A 116 -3.58 13.57 2.11
C LYS A 116 -3.70 13.22 3.59
N ILE A 117 -2.67 12.62 4.18
CA ILE A 117 -2.67 12.20 5.59
C ILE A 117 -2.48 13.37 6.56
N LEU A 118 -1.51 14.24 6.31
CA LEU A 118 -1.16 15.30 7.26
C LEU A 118 -2.33 16.20 7.66
N PRO A 119 -3.26 16.60 6.77
CA PRO A 119 -4.43 17.37 7.16
C PRO A 119 -5.42 16.65 8.08
N LEU A 120 -5.30 15.34 8.24
CA LEU A 120 -6.14 14.56 9.16
C LEU A 120 -5.55 14.53 10.57
N MET A 121 -4.23 14.68 10.70
CA MET A 121 -3.51 14.66 11.98
C MET A 121 -3.70 15.95 12.77
N GLN A 122 -3.55 15.85 14.09
CA GLN A 122 -3.50 16.97 15.01
C GLN A 122 -2.08 17.14 15.58
N ILE A 123 -1.76 18.33 16.11
CA ILE A 123 -0.48 18.52 16.82
C ILE A 123 -0.41 17.52 17.97
N GLY A 124 0.72 16.82 18.09
CA GLY A 124 0.98 15.78 19.07
C GLY A 124 0.61 14.36 18.60
N ASP A 125 -0.10 14.22 17.47
CA ASP A 125 -0.37 12.90 16.89
C ASP A 125 0.92 12.24 16.40
N LYS A 126 0.99 10.92 16.63
CA LYS A 126 1.98 10.04 16.01
C LYS A 126 1.26 8.88 15.34
N TRP A 127 1.40 8.80 14.03
CA TRP A 127 0.73 7.81 13.19
C TRP A 127 1.72 6.98 12.39
N LYS A 128 1.43 5.70 12.25
CA LYS A 128 2.05 4.84 11.24
C LYS A 128 1.21 4.90 9.98
N VAL A 129 1.80 5.27 8.86
CA VAL A 129 1.13 5.49 7.57
C VAL A 129 1.69 4.52 6.55
N PHE A 130 0.81 3.87 5.78
CA PHE A 130 1.15 2.93 4.72
C PHE A 130 0.67 3.53 3.40
N ILE A 131 1.58 3.68 2.45
CA ILE A 131 1.36 4.44 1.21
C ILE A 131 1.65 3.54 0.02
N HIS A 132 0.62 3.34 -0.83
CA HIS A 132 0.77 2.65 -2.12
C HIS A 132 1.78 3.36 -3.01
N PRO A 133 2.57 2.64 -3.83
CA PRO A 133 3.55 3.24 -4.72
C PRO A 133 3.01 4.36 -5.61
N ASP A 134 1.78 4.29 -6.10
CA ASP A 134 1.16 5.33 -6.95
C ASP A 134 0.98 6.68 -6.24
N MET A 135 0.97 6.68 -4.91
CA MET A 135 0.94 7.89 -4.09
C MET A 135 2.29 8.23 -3.47
N ALA A 136 3.35 7.57 -3.94
CA ALA A 136 4.73 7.73 -3.51
C ALA A 136 5.66 7.94 -4.72
N TYR A 137 6.53 6.98 -5.03
CA TYR A 137 7.53 7.09 -6.09
C TYR A 137 7.31 6.15 -7.28
N GLY A 138 6.22 5.38 -7.28
CA GLY A 138 5.76 4.55 -8.41
C GLY A 138 6.81 3.62 -8.99
N GLU A 139 6.73 3.43 -10.30
CA GLU A 139 7.62 2.58 -11.08
C GLU A 139 9.06 3.11 -11.18
N GLU A 140 9.27 4.42 -10.96
CA GLU A 140 10.61 5.00 -11.03
C GLU A 140 11.44 4.70 -9.78
N GLY A 141 10.79 4.63 -8.61
CA GLY A 141 11.49 4.49 -7.32
C GLY A 141 12.42 5.68 -7.00
N ARG A 142 13.42 5.43 -6.15
CA ARG A 142 14.52 6.35 -5.80
C ARG A 142 15.78 5.52 -5.55
N PRO A 143 16.97 6.13 -5.42
CA PRO A 143 18.21 5.37 -5.20
C PRO A 143 18.16 4.37 -4.03
N THR A 144 17.39 4.70 -2.98
CA THR A 144 17.21 3.85 -1.79
C THR A 144 15.82 3.22 -1.70
N ILE A 145 14.96 3.43 -2.70
CA ILE A 145 13.57 2.96 -2.74
C ILE A 145 13.35 2.22 -4.06
N PRO A 146 13.24 0.88 -4.02
CA PRO A 146 12.96 0.10 -5.23
C PRO A 146 11.66 0.55 -5.93
N PRO A 147 11.55 0.34 -7.24
CA PRO A 147 10.31 0.55 -7.97
C PRO A 147 9.12 -0.17 -7.33
N ASN A 148 7.96 0.47 -7.38
CA ASN A 148 6.69 -0.06 -6.87
C ASN A 148 6.75 -0.53 -5.41
N SER A 149 7.52 0.16 -4.55
CA SER A 149 7.59 -0.12 -3.13
C SER A 149 6.46 0.57 -2.36
N VAL A 150 5.80 -0.16 -1.48
CA VAL A 150 5.01 0.45 -0.41
C VAL A 150 5.95 1.19 0.52
N LEU A 151 5.60 2.41 0.88
CA LEU A 151 6.31 3.16 1.91
C LEU A 151 5.54 3.11 3.22
N THR A 152 6.26 2.83 4.29
CA THR A 152 5.76 2.98 5.65
C THR A 152 6.43 4.18 6.31
N PHE A 153 5.63 5.06 6.91
CA PHE A 153 6.14 6.19 7.67
C PHE A 153 5.58 6.19 9.09
N ASP A 154 6.44 6.33 10.08
CA ASP A 154 6.03 6.84 11.38
C ASP A 154 6.15 8.36 11.32
N ILE A 155 5.00 9.05 11.37
CA ILE A 155 4.91 10.52 11.31
C ILE A 155 4.49 11.04 12.68
N GLU A 156 5.22 12.02 13.22
CA GLU A 156 4.87 12.72 14.45
C GLU A 156 4.76 14.22 14.16
N LEU A 157 3.55 14.77 14.30
CA LEU A 157 3.28 16.19 14.03
C LEU A 157 3.56 17.02 15.28
N LEU A 158 4.64 17.80 15.27
CA LEU A 158 5.11 18.55 16.43
C LEU A 158 4.51 19.96 16.51
N ALA A 159 4.38 20.66 15.37
CA ALA A 159 3.88 22.04 15.35
C ALA A 159 3.32 22.43 13.97
N ILE A 160 2.48 23.46 13.99
CA ILE A 160 2.05 24.26 12.82
C ILE A 160 2.59 25.67 13.04
N ASN A 161 3.39 26.19 12.07
CA ASN A 161 4.15 27.44 12.17
C ASN A 161 3.49 28.57 11.35
#